data_c450535c39220470368f459842ab4d70
#
_entry.id   c450535c39220470368f459842ab4d70
#
_cell.length_a   1.000
_cell.length_b   1.000
_cell.length_c   1.000
_cell.angle_alpha   90.00
_cell.angle_beta   90.00
_cell.angle_gamma   90.00
#
_symmetry.space_group_name_H-M   'P 1'
#
loop_
_entity.id
_entity.type
_entity.pdbx_description
1 polymer ?
#
loop_
_entity_poly.entity_id
_entity_poly.type
_entity_poly.pdbx_seq_one_letter_code
_entity_poly.pdbx_strand_id
1 'polypeptide(L)'
;MKDTKIMIAGDLMPMSCNYDLFAAGDIRALFGDKLCELFASADIRICNLEGCFTDSDQPIEKIGPNIKAPTNTIRAVKDLGIDYATLGNTHSMDYGRQGYLDTCRTLDENGIGYFGWGNDANCVKSYVEINDGERKIILYNTTERFENAPREDHPGVNLYDEYRVCREISALKVRCDFLIVLYHGGIEGTHYNSDVMRTRFHRMADNGADVVISQHTHAIGEEEHYNGAYLLYGQGNFCFHFRTEVTPHLAEGLVLELLISDDGFSATPHRILRTDKGCIYDDEQELSAFYERSKIHDRLLGGDSEAREEFERQFGRDCTKWATAFFFLFRGTNPLDAEKRKELNPAEYLEYLKKSYTRDQLLGMQMFLHNEEFNEVGNRIISDLLDETK
;
A
#
# COMPACT_ATOMS: atom_id res chain seq x y z
N MET A 1 7.20 13.91 -30.11
CA MET A 1 5.96 13.16 -29.78
C MET A 1 5.13 13.97 -28.78
N LYS A 2 3.81 13.69 -28.62
CA LYS A 2 3.02 14.36 -27.56
C LYS A 2 3.47 13.79 -26.21
N ASP A 3 3.61 14.66 -25.21
CA ASP A 3 3.86 14.21 -23.84
C ASP A 3 2.63 13.48 -23.28
N THR A 4 2.84 12.43 -22.48
CA THR A 4 1.78 11.68 -21.81
C THR A 4 1.77 12.01 -20.34
N LYS A 5 0.66 12.55 -19.87
CA LYS A 5 0.46 12.92 -18.47
C LYS A 5 -0.31 11.80 -17.75
N ILE A 6 0.30 11.24 -16.70
CA ILE A 6 -0.32 10.22 -15.84
C ILE A 6 -0.50 10.81 -14.43
N MET A 7 -1.72 10.67 -13.90
CA MET A 7 -2.03 11.05 -12.52
C MET A 7 -2.21 9.78 -11.68
N ILE A 8 -1.45 9.65 -10.61
CA ILE A 8 -1.49 8.49 -9.70
C ILE A 8 -1.93 8.96 -8.32
N ALA A 9 -3.11 8.53 -7.92
CA ALA A 9 -3.64 8.74 -6.58
C ALA A 9 -3.28 7.57 -5.66
N GLY A 10 -3.18 7.85 -4.36
CA GLY A 10 -3.00 6.83 -3.32
C GLY A 10 -4.29 6.08 -3.00
N ASP A 11 -4.42 5.69 -1.73
CA ASP A 11 -5.50 4.85 -1.23
C ASP A 11 -6.85 5.56 -1.30
N LEU A 12 -7.76 4.98 -2.07
CA LEU A 12 -9.12 5.46 -2.28
C LEU A 12 -10.11 4.37 -1.90
N MET A 13 -11.07 4.70 -1.04
CA MET A 13 -12.26 3.89 -0.81
C MET A 13 -13.35 4.77 -0.21
N PRO A 14 -14.58 4.75 -0.75
CA PRO A 14 -15.72 5.37 -0.09
C PRO A 14 -15.94 4.79 1.30
N MET A 15 -16.26 5.64 2.28
CA MET A 15 -16.52 5.23 3.66
C MET A 15 -17.89 5.75 4.09
N SER A 16 -18.43 5.24 5.20
CA SER A 16 -19.79 5.60 5.65
C SER A 16 -20.03 7.09 5.82
N CYS A 17 -19.00 7.90 6.06
CA CYS A 17 -19.10 9.35 6.17
C CYS A 17 -19.36 10.07 4.83
N ASN A 18 -19.10 9.42 3.69
CA ASN A 18 -19.16 10.05 2.37
C ASN A 18 -19.85 9.20 1.28
N TYR A 19 -20.50 8.08 1.63
CA TYR A 19 -21.24 7.25 0.67
C TYR A 19 -22.25 8.03 -0.15
N ASP A 20 -22.94 9.00 0.48
CA ASP A 20 -23.93 9.86 -0.15
C ASP A 20 -23.33 10.67 -1.31
N LEU A 21 -22.17 11.29 -1.09
CA LEU A 21 -21.49 12.08 -2.10
C LEU A 21 -20.93 11.20 -3.23
N PHE A 22 -20.33 10.05 -2.87
CA PHE A 22 -19.82 9.10 -3.87
C PHE A 22 -20.94 8.53 -4.74
N ALA A 23 -22.07 8.13 -4.16
CA ALA A 23 -23.22 7.63 -4.89
C ALA A 23 -23.92 8.71 -5.74
N ALA A 24 -23.87 9.96 -5.31
CA ALA A 24 -24.36 11.10 -6.10
C ALA A 24 -23.44 11.46 -7.27
N GLY A 25 -22.15 11.07 -7.22
CA GLY A 25 -21.13 11.53 -8.16
C GLY A 25 -20.70 12.98 -7.93
N ASP A 26 -20.87 13.48 -6.70
CA ASP A 26 -20.51 14.88 -6.38
C ASP A 26 -19.01 15.02 -6.12
N ILE A 27 -18.24 14.92 -7.22
CA ILE A 27 -16.77 15.00 -7.16
C ILE A 27 -16.27 16.37 -6.67
N ARG A 28 -17.05 17.44 -6.87
CA ARG A 28 -16.64 18.78 -6.42
C ARG A 28 -16.76 18.92 -4.91
N ALA A 29 -17.79 18.36 -4.31
CA ALA A 29 -17.94 18.30 -2.86
C ALA A 29 -16.90 17.38 -2.21
N LEU A 30 -16.46 16.31 -2.90
CA LEU A 30 -15.43 15.38 -2.41
C LEU A 30 -14.02 15.93 -2.58
N PHE A 31 -13.69 16.52 -3.74
CA PHE A 31 -12.30 16.77 -4.15
C PHE A 31 -11.99 18.26 -4.42
N GLY A 32 -13.00 19.11 -4.41
CA GLY A 32 -12.85 20.53 -4.76
C GLY A 32 -12.53 20.75 -6.25
N ASP A 33 -12.63 22.00 -6.69
CA ASP A 33 -12.46 22.34 -8.11
C ASP A 33 -11.04 22.08 -8.61
N LYS A 34 -10.02 22.52 -7.88
CA LYS A 34 -8.62 22.40 -8.30
C LYS A 34 -8.15 20.96 -8.47
N LEU A 35 -8.53 20.06 -7.55
CA LEU A 35 -8.15 18.66 -7.65
C LEU A 35 -8.88 17.98 -8.81
N CYS A 36 -10.16 18.31 -9.04
CA CYS A 36 -10.91 17.84 -10.21
C CYS A 36 -10.28 18.33 -11.53
N GLU A 37 -9.84 19.58 -11.59
CA GLU A 37 -9.16 20.14 -12.77
C GLU A 37 -7.80 19.47 -13.01
N LEU A 38 -7.04 19.18 -11.95
CA LEU A 38 -5.79 18.44 -12.02
C LEU A 38 -6.00 17.05 -12.64
N PHE A 39 -6.99 16.29 -12.15
CA PHE A 39 -7.32 14.98 -12.71
C PHE A 39 -7.82 15.09 -14.16
N ALA A 40 -8.66 16.07 -14.46
CA ALA A 40 -9.16 16.30 -15.83
C ALA A 40 -8.05 16.66 -16.84
N SER A 41 -6.92 17.19 -16.38
CA SER A 41 -5.77 17.52 -17.23
C SER A 41 -4.92 16.33 -17.66
N ALA A 42 -5.11 15.15 -17.02
CA ALA A 42 -4.31 13.96 -17.28
C ALA A 42 -4.85 13.16 -18.48
N ASP A 43 -3.94 12.47 -19.18
CA ASP A 43 -4.30 11.50 -20.20
C ASP A 43 -4.70 10.15 -19.56
N ILE A 44 -4.08 9.77 -18.42
CA ILE A 44 -4.33 8.52 -17.70
C ILE A 44 -4.41 8.81 -16.19
N ARG A 45 -5.41 8.21 -15.50
CA ARG A 45 -5.66 8.37 -14.06
C ARG A 45 -5.73 7.02 -13.38
N ILE A 46 -4.99 6.86 -12.28
CA ILE A 46 -4.82 5.60 -11.56
C ILE A 46 -5.08 5.85 -10.07
N CYS A 47 -5.72 4.90 -9.38
CA CYS A 47 -5.82 4.90 -7.93
C CYS A 47 -5.60 3.49 -7.35
N ASN A 48 -5.20 3.41 -6.09
CA ASN A 48 -5.33 2.17 -5.33
C ASN A 48 -6.76 2.08 -4.75
N LEU A 49 -7.52 1.07 -5.17
CA LEU A 49 -8.85 0.80 -4.64
C LEU A 49 -8.76 -0.10 -3.41
N GLU A 50 -8.67 0.48 -2.22
CA GLU A 50 -8.35 -0.22 -0.99
C GLU A 50 -9.59 -0.74 -0.26
N GLY A 51 -10.26 -1.72 -0.86
CA GLY A 51 -11.45 -2.36 -0.31
C GLY A 51 -12.32 -3.02 -1.37
N CYS A 52 -13.50 -3.48 -0.95
CA CYS A 52 -14.45 -4.14 -1.81
C CYS A 52 -15.65 -3.25 -2.13
N PHE A 53 -16.03 -3.14 -3.41
CA PHE A 53 -17.38 -2.70 -3.78
C PHE A 53 -18.33 -3.91 -3.72
N THR A 54 -19.07 -4.05 -2.63
CA THR A 54 -19.98 -5.19 -2.44
C THR A 54 -21.09 -4.86 -1.45
N ASP A 55 -22.25 -5.47 -1.66
CA ASP A 55 -23.37 -5.45 -0.72
C ASP A 55 -23.36 -6.70 0.19
N SER A 56 -22.35 -7.59 0.05
CA SER A 56 -22.20 -8.76 0.92
C SER A 56 -21.96 -8.34 2.38
N ASP A 57 -22.57 -9.07 3.31
CA ASP A 57 -22.36 -8.95 4.76
C ASP A 57 -21.54 -10.13 5.33
N GLN A 58 -20.70 -10.77 4.50
CA GLN A 58 -19.88 -11.93 4.85
C GLN A 58 -18.38 -11.53 4.84
N PRO A 59 -17.87 -10.83 5.87
CA PRO A 59 -16.46 -10.50 5.95
C PRO A 59 -15.62 -11.75 6.24
N ILE A 60 -14.36 -11.74 5.82
CA ILE A 60 -13.38 -12.72 6.26
C ILE A 60 -12.95 -12.44 7.70
N GLU A 61 -12.47 -13.48 8.37
CA GLU A 61 -11.83 -13.32 9.67
C GLU A 61 -10.37 -12.92 9.51
N LYS A 62 -10.00 -11.75 10.01
CA LYS A 62 -8.63 -11.23 9.99
C LYS A 62 -8.38 -10.26 11.13
N ILE A 63 -7.12 -9.85 11.34
CA ILE A 63 -6.77 -8.71 12.18
C ILE A 63 -7.08 -7.41 11.43
N GLY A 64 -7.59 -6.41 12.16
CA GLY A 64 -7.95 -5.11 11.60
C GLY A 64 -9.36 -5.07 10.99
N PRO A 65 -9.75 -3.92 10.41
CA PRO A 65 -11.07 -3.73 9.85
C PRO A 65 -11.26 -4.45 8.51
N ASN A 66 -12.50 -4.87 8.24
CA ASN A 66 -12.92 -5.27 6.91
C ASN A 66 -13.51 -4.06 6.19
N ILE A 67 -12.99 -3.72 5.01
CA ILE A 67 -13.32 -2.51 4.26
C ILE A 67 -14.21 -2.84 3.07
N LYS A 68 -15.38 -2.19 3.01
CA LYS A 68 -16.28 -2.24 1.84
C LYS A 68 -17.01 -0.92 1.63
N ALA A 69 -17.53 -0.74 0.42
CA ALA A 69 -18.50 0.29 0.09
C ALA A 69 -19.64 -0.28 -0.76
N PRO A 70 -20.86 0.32 -0.71
CA PRO A 70 -21.94 -0.02 -1.61
C PRO A 70 -21.53 0.15 -3.07
N THR A 71 -21.97 -0.77 -3.95
CA THR A 71 -21.56 -0.78 -5.36
C THR A 71 -21.89 0.50 -6.12
N ASN A 72 -22.97 1.19 -5.75
CA ASN A 72 -23.37 2.46 -6.39
C ASN A 72 -22.43 3.63 -6.10
N THR A 73 -21.56 3.53 -5.10
CA THR A 73 -20.57 4.57 -4.75
C THR A 73 -19.41 4.66 -5.75
N ILE A 74 -19.28 3.71 -6.66
CA ILE A 74 -18.33 3.76 -7.79
C ILE A 74 -18.55 5.00 -8.67
N ARG A 75 -19.71 5.61 -8.63
CA ARG A 75 -20.08 6.73 -9.50
C ARG A 75 -19.10 7.90 -9.40
N ALA A 76 -18.74 8.34 -8.20
CA ALA A 76 -17.76 9.44 -8.07
C ALA A 76 -16.37 9.04 -8.53
N VAL A 77 -15.96 7.78 -8.39
CA VAL A 77 -14.68 7.28 -8.91
C VAL A 77 -14.64 7.39 -10.44
N LYS A 78 -15.75 6.98 -11.09
CA LYS A 78 -15.92 7.14 -12.53
C LYS A 78 -15.97 8.61 -12.97
N ASP A 79 -16.76 9.43 -12.25
CA ASP A 79 -16.95 10.84 -12.58
C ASP A 79 -15.69 11.68 -12.37
N LEU A 80 -14.76 11.26 -11.47
CA LEU A 80 -13.39 11.81 -11.35
C LEU A 80 -12.51 11.42 -12.54
N GLY A 81 -12.93 10.44 -13.34
CA GLY A 81 -12.25 10.00 -14.54
C GLY A 81 -11.17 8.93 -14.30
N ILE A 82 -11.23 8.18 -13.20
CA ILE A 82 -10.27 7.08 -12.95
C ILE A 82 -10.36 6.07 -14.09
N ASP A 83 -9.24 5.83 -14.76
CA ASP A 83 -9.10 4.90 -15.88
C ASP A 83 -8.73 3.49 -15.39
N TYR A 84 -7.88 3.41 -14.35
CA TYR A 84 -7.39 2.14 -13.80
C TYR A 84 -7.37 2.14 -12.27
N ALA A 85 -7.75 1.00 -11.69
CA ALA A 85 -7.66 0.73 -10.25
C ALA A 85 -6.69 -0.42 -9.97
N THR A 86 -5.78 -0.28 -9.00
CA THR A 86 -5.03 -1.41 -8.46
C THR A 86 -5.86 -2.15 -7.42
N LEU A 87 -5.87 -3.48 -7.51
CA LEU A 87 -6.53 -4.38 -6.57
C LEU A 87 -5.54 -5.26 -5.79
N GLY A 88 -4.24 -5.14 -6.05
CA GLY A 88 -3.20 -5.79 -5.28
C GLY A 88 -2.94 -4.99 -4.01
N ASN A 89 -3.80 -5.15 -3.01
CA ASN A 89 -3.71 -4.49 -1.70
C ASN A 89 -4.26 -5.39 -0.59
N THR A 90 -4.20 -4.93 0.66
CA THR A 90 -4.51 -5.72 1.86
C THR A 90 -6.01 -5.85 2.15
N HIS A 91 -6.87 -5.08 1.45
CA HIS A 91 -8.32 -5.02 1.68
C HIS A 91 -9.18 -5.58 0.53
N SER A 92 -8.59 -5.93 -0.61
CA SER A 92 -9.35 -6.43 -1.78
C SER A 92 -10.09 -7.73 -1.53
N MET A 93 -9.67 -8.53 -0.53
CA MET A 93 -10.28 -9.81 -0.18
C MET A 93 -11.12 -9.78 1.10
N ASP A 94 -11.38 -8.62 1.67
CA ASP A 94 -12.04 -8.47 2.97
C ASP A 94 -13.43 -9.09 3.06
N TYR A 95 -14.11 -9.26 1.93
CA TYR A 95 -15.40 -9.95 1.82
C TYR A 95 -15.30 -11.22 0.97
N GLY A 96 -14.11 -11.84 0.99
CA GLY A 96 -13.83 -13.11 0.33
C GLY A 96 -14.09 -13.07 -1.17
N ARG A 97 -14.36 -14.25 -1.74
CA ARG A 97 -14.63 -14.41 -3.18
C ARG A 97 -15.80 -13.52 -3.67
N GLN A 98 -16.87 -13.41 -2.87
CA GLN A 98 -18.04 -12.64 -3.30
C GLN A 98 -17.74 -11.14 -3.40
N GLY A 99 -17.11 -10.55 -2.36
CA GLY A 99 -16.73 -9.14 -2.37
C GLY A 99 -15.80 -8.81 -3.52
N TYR A 100 -14.85 -9.70 -3.78
CA TYR A 100 -13.95 -9.60 -4.90
C TYR A 100 -14.67 -9.60 -6.27
N LEU A 101 -15.54 -10.60 -6.54
CA LEU A 101 -16.28 -10.69 -7.79
C LEU A 101 -17.24 -9.50 -8.00
N ASP A 102 -17.87 -9.03 -6.93
CA ASP A 102 -18.72 -7.84 -6.97
C ASP A 102 -17.91 -6.60 -7.34
N THR A 103 -16.70 -6.45 -6.79
CA THR A 103 -15.78 -5.36 -7.12
C THR A 103 -15.40 -5.38 -8.60
N CYS A 104 -14.96 -6.54 -9.11
CA CYS A 104 -14.61 -6.70 -10.52
C CYS A 104 -15.78 -6.34 -11.43
N ARG A 105 -16.99 -6.88 -11.15
CA ARG A 105 -18.19 -6.56 -11.92
C ARG A 105 -18.51 -5.06 -11.87
N THR A 106 -18.42 -4.44 -10.71
CA THR A 106 -18.68 -3.01 -10.54
C THR A 106 -17.72 -2.16 -11.38
N LEU A 107 -16.43 -2.52 -11.43
CA LEU A 107 -15.43 -1.85 -12.25
C LEU A 107 -15.70 -2.06 -13.74
N ASP A 108 -15.98 -3.31 -14.19
CA ASP A 108 -16.29 -3.66 -15.56
C ASP A 108 -17.52 -2.90 -16.09
N GLU A 109 -18.61 -2.85 -15.31
CA GLU A 109 -19.84 -2.14 -15.65
C GLU A 109 -19.65 -0.62 -15.79
N ASN A 110 -18.61 -0.07 -15.14
CA ASN A 110 -18.28 1.36 -15.19
C ASN A 110 -17.11 1.68 -16.13
N GLY A 111 -16.53 0.68 -16.80
CA GLY A 111 -15.45 0.84 -17.78
C GLY A 111 -14.11 1.23 -17.16
N ILE A 112 -13.89 0.89 -15.88
CA ILE A 112 -12.63 1.12 -15.16
C ILE A 112 -11.78 -0.14 -15.26
N GLY A 113 -10.58 -0.04 -15.84
CA GLY A 113 -9.63 -1.14 -15.89
C GLY A 113 -9.07 -1.46 -14.50
N TYR A 114 -8.65 -2.72 -14.27
CA TYR A 114 -8.06 -3.11 -12.99
C TYR A 114 -7.03 -4.23 -13.13
N PHE A 115 -6.11 -4.31 -12.18
CA PHE A 115 -5.00 -5.27 -12.17
C PHE A 115 -4.45 -5.46 -10.75
N GLY A 116 -3.47 -6.35 -10.60
CA GLY A 116 -2.88 -6.73 -9.30
C GLY A 116 -3.58 -7.91 -8.64
N TRP A 117 -4.30 -8.75 -9.39
CA TRP A 117 -5.14 -9.81 -8.86
C TRP A 117 -5.31 -11.00 -9.83
N GLY A 118 -5.89 -12.09 -9.36
CA GLY A 118 -6.23 -13.25 -10.17
C GLY A 118 -7.37 -14.09 -9.61
N ASN A 119 -8.00 -14.89 -10.49
CA ASN A 119 -9.04 -15.85 -10.09
C ASN A 119 -8.48 -17.02 -9.29
N ASP A 120 -7.21 -17.31 -9.44
CA ASP A 120 -6.42 -18.29 -8.71
C ASP A 120 -4.92 -17.95 -8.81
N ALA A 121 -4.07 -18.69 -8.12
CA ALA A 121 -2.62 -18.46 -8.10
C ALA A 121 -1.93 -18.54 -9.46
N ASN A 122 -2.55 -19.17 -10.47
CA ASN A 122 -1.99 -19.35 -11.81
C ASN A 122 -2.48 -18.31 -12.82
N CYS A 123 -3.53 -17.56 -12.49
CA CYS A 123 -4.22 -16.61 -13.38
C CYS A 123 -4.15 -15.17 -12.84
N VAL A 124 -3.00 -14.77 -12.29
CA VAL A 124 -2.82 -13.41 -11.76
C VAL A 124 -2.59 -12.41 -12.90
N LYS A 125 -3.46 -11.41 -13.01
CA LYS A 125 -3.29 -10.24 -13.88
C LYS A 125 -2.47 -9.20 -13.13
N SER A 126 -1.15 -9.34 -13.11
CA SER A 126 -0.25 -8.48 -12.37
C SER A 126 -0.05 -7.09 -13.00
N TYR A 127 -0.36 -6.91 -14.27
CA TYR A 127 -0.13 -5.67 -15.01
C TYR A 127 -1.21 -5.38 -16.05
N VAL A 128 -1.20 -4.14 -16.55
CA VAL A 128 -1.91 -3.69 -17.76
C VAL A 128 -0.93 -3.01 -18.70
N GLU A 129 -1.17 -3.17 -20.00
CA GLU A 129 -0.44 -2.47 -21.07
C GLU A 129 -1.30 -1.31 -21.56
N ILE A 130 -0.72 -0.13 -21.64
CA ILE A 130 -1.32 1.08 -22.17
C ILE A 130 -0.51 1.51 -23.38
N ASN A 131 -1.20 1.83 -24.47
CA ASN A 131 -0.58 2.37 -25.66
C ASN A 131 -1.12 3.79 -25.86
N ASP A 132 -0.28 4.80 -25.74
CA ASP A 132 -0.66 6.20 -25.92
C ASP A 132 -0.66 6.63 -27.41
N GLY A 133 -0.43 5.68 -28.33
CA GLY A 133 -0.30 5.87 -29.78
C GLY A 133 1.16 5.94 -30.23
N GLU A 134 2.10 6.16 -29.34
CA GLU A 134 3.52 6.32 -29.63
C GLU A 134 4.42 5.47 -28.73
N ARG A 135 4.01 5.27 -27.46
CA ARG A 135 4.76 4.53 -26.43
C ARG A 135 3.89 3.43 -25.84
N LYS A 136 4.55 2.36 -25.43
CA LYS A 136 3.96 1.30 -24.64
C LYS A 136 4.35 1.52 -23.17
N ILE A 137 3.35 1.80 -22.35
CA ILE A 137 3.48 1.99 -20.91
C ILE A 137 2.91 0.76 -20.20
N ILE A 138 3.63 0.21 -19.26
CA ILE A 138 3.13 -0.89 -18.41
C ILE A 138 2.95 -0.37 -16.98
N LEU A 139 1.77 -0.66 -16.43
CA LEU A 139 1.47 -0.51 -15.00
C LEU A 139 1.50 -1.89 -14.37
N TYR A 140 2.38 -2.12 -13.42
CA TYR A 140 2.51 -3.37 -12.67
C TYR A 140 2.12 -3.13 -11.22
N ASN A 141 1.35 -4.04 -10.61
CA ASN A 141 0.95 -3.92 -9.20
C ASN A 141 1.27 -5.20 -8.44
N THR A 142 1.81 -5.05 -7.25
CA THR A 142 2.09 -6.14 -6.31
C THR A 142 1.89 -5.64 -4.87
N THR A 143 1.59 -6.55 -3.95
CA THR A 143 1.35 -6.24 -2.54
C THR A 143 2.14 -7.17 -1.63
N GLU A 144 2.48 -6.70 -0.45
CA GLU A 144 3.05 -7.55 0.58
C GLU A 144 2.07 -8.64 1.03
N ARG A 145 2.57 -9.60 1.78
CA ARG A 145 1.78 -10.76 2.21
C ARG A 145 0.93 -10.43 3.44
N PHE A 146 -0.38 -10.54 3.27
CA PHE A 146 -1.38 -10.54 4.33
C PHE A 146 -2.30 -11.77 4.18
N GLU A 147 -3.47 -11.78 4.83
CA GLU A 147 -4.47 -12.86 4.75
C GLU A 147 -5.12 -13.00 3.35
N ASN A 148 -4.85 -12.09 2.46
CA ASN A 148 -5.37 -11.98 1.09
C ASN A 148 -4.62 -12.85 0.06
N ALA A 149 -3.72 -13.72 0.51
CA ALA A 149 -2.94 -14.59 -0.38
C ALA A 149 -3.83 -15.48 -1.26
N PRO A 150 -3.59 -15.55 -2.60
CA PRO A 150 -4.31 -16.46 -3.47
C PRO A 150 -4.00 -17.91 -3.12
N ARG A 151 -5.01 -18.78 -3.29
CA ARG A 151 -4.89 -20.23 -3.19
C ARG A 151 -5.27 -20.84 -4.54
N GLU A 152 -4.94 -22.12 -4.75
CA GLU A 152 -5.16 -22.78 -6.05
C GLU A 152 -6.60 -22.68 -6.58
N ASP A 153 -7.58 -22.62 -5.71
CA ASP A 153 -9.02 -22.60 -6.03
C ASP A 153 -9.73 -21.29 -5.62
N HIS A 154 -8.99 -20.29 -5.18
CA HIS A 154 -9.54 -19.04 -4.68
C HIS A 154 -8.88 -17.81 -5.35
N PRO A 155 -9.65 -16.76 -5.63
CA PRO A 155 -9.07 -15.50 -6.07
C PRO A 155 -8.15 -14.93 -5.01
N GLY A 156 -7.24 -14.08 -5.42
CA GLY A 156 -6.34 -13.37 -4.55
C GLY A 156 -5.51 -12.35 -5.29
N VAL A 157 -4.77 -11.59 -4.51
CA VAL A 157 -3.95 -10.49 -5.00
C VAL A 157 -2.57 -10.95 -5.48
N ASN A 158 -1.90 -10.13 -6.27
CA ASN A 158 -0.53 -10.36 -6.73
C ASN A 158 0.46 -10.11 -5.58
N LEU A 159 0.78 -11.14 -4.81
CA LEU A 159 1.71 -11.04 -3.69
C LEU A 159 3.12 -10.75 -4.16
N TYR A 160 3.86 -9.97 -3.39
CA TYR A 160 5.29 -9.81 -3.58
C TYR A 160 6.01 -11.13 -3.29
N ASP A 161 6.78 -11.59 -4.26
CA ASP A 161 7.80 -12.60 -4.17
C ASP A 161 8.99 -12.07 -4.97
N GLU A 162 10.09 -11.82 -4.31
CA GLU A 162 11.23 -11.10 -4.89
C GLU A 162 11.71 -11.71 -6.20
N TYR A 163 11.90 -13.03 -6.21
CA TYR A 163 12.40 -13.72 -7.40
C TYR A 163 11.42 -13.59 -8.58
N ARG A 164 10.12 -13.80 -8.33
CA ARG A 164 9.09 -13.73 -9.36
C ARG A 164 8.88 -12.30 -9.85
N VAL A 165 8.74 -11.34 -8.93
CA VAL A 165 8.49 -9.93 -9.27
C VAL A 165 9.65 -9.34 -10.08
N CYS A 166 10.90 -9.52 -9.64
CA CYS A 166 12.07 -9.04 -10.36
C CYS A 166 12.17 -9.65 -11.77
N ARG A 167 11.92 -10.95 -11.90
CA ARG A 167 11.91 -11.63 -13.20
C ARG A 167 10.79 -11.11 -14.12
N GLU A 168 9.58 -10.88 -13.58
CA GLU A 168 8.46 -10.31 -14.34
C GLU A 168 8.77 -8.89 -14.80
N ILE A 169 9.28 -8.02 -13.92
CA ILE A 169 9.69 -6.65 -14.26
C ILE A 169 10.72 -6.66 -15.40
N SER A 170 11.78 -7.47 -15.30
CA SER A 170 12.78 -7.59 -16.38
C SER A 170 12.18 -8.07 -17.70
N ALA A 171 11.25 -9.03 -17.66
CA ALA A 171 10.58 -9.54 -18.85
C ALA A 171 9.61 -8.51 -19.47
N LEU A 172 8.97 -7.68 -18.66
CA LEU A 172 8.07 -6.62 -19.11
C LEU A 172 8.83 -5.43 -19.67
N LYS A 173 9.96 -5.03 -19.04
CA LYS A 173 10.75 -3.88 -19.47
C LYS A 173 11.28 -4.02 -20.89
N VAL A 174 11.65 -5.22 -21.35
CA VAL A 174 12.07 -5.42 -22.75
C VAL A 174 10.93 -5.29 -23.77
N ARG A 175 9.68 -5.16 -23.30
CA ARG A 175 8.47 -5.08 -24.12
C ARG A 175 7.77 -3.72 -24.07
N CYS A 176 8.25 -2.79 -23.26
CA CYS A 176 7.65 -1.47 -23.07
C CYS A 176 8.72 -0.37 -23.05
N ASP A 177 8.27 0.84 -23.30
CA ASP A 177 9.09 2.05 -23.23
C ASP A 177 9.18 2.54 -21.79
N PHE A 178 8.08 2.44 -21.01
CA PHE A 178 7.99 2.93 -19.64
C PHE A 178 7.27 1.94 -18.72
N LEU A 179 7.83 1.67 -17.54
CA LEU A 179 7.32 0.70 -16.57
C LEU A 179 7.13 1.34 -15.19
N ILE A 180 5.88 1.38 -14.73
CA ILE A 180 5.49 1.88 -13.42
C ILE A 180 5.11 0.70 -12.53
N VAL A 181 5.71 0.60 -11.35
CA VAL A 181 5.37 -0.38 -10.33
C VAL A 181 4.62 0.31 -9.19
N LEU A 182 3.41 -0.17 -8.91
CA LEU A 182 2.57 0.23 -7.79
C LEU A 182 2.65 -0.88 -6.74
N TYR A 183 3.43 -0.64 -5.70
CA TYR A 183 3.64 -1.55 -4.58
C TYR A 183 2.72 -1.16 -3.43
N HIS A 184 1.97 -2.12 -2.88
CA HIS A 184 1.14 -1.88 -1.71
C HIS A 184 1.73 -2.60 -0.51
N GLY A 185 2.37 -1.85 0.37
CA GLY A 185 3.07 -2.39 1.54
C GLY A 185 3.88 -1.34 2.28
N GLY A 186 4.55 -1.75 3.32
CA GLY A 186 5.27 -0.91 4.26
C GLY A 186 4.64 -0.91 5.64
N ILE A 187 5.20 -0.18 6.57
CA ILE A 187 4.70 -0.10 7.94
C ILE A 187 3.73 1.07 8.07
N GLU A 188 2.48 0.78 8.41
CA GLU A 188 1.45 1.80 8.55
C GLU A 188 1.83 2.91 9.54
N GLY A 189 1.63 4.15 9.13
CA GLY A 189 1.85 5.35 9.91
C GLY A 189 3.31 5.74 10.07
N THR A 190 4.22 5.16 9.28
CA THR A 190 5.63 5.57 9.24
C THR A 190 5.88 6.54 8.09
N HIS A 191 6.65 7.58 8.37
CA HIS A 191 7.13 8.55 7.39
C HIS A 191 8.48 8.15 6.78
N TYR A 192 9.18 7.22 7.41
CA TYR A 192 10.43 6.65 6.93
C TYR A 192 10.22 5.18 6.58
N ASN A 193 10.75 4.77 5.46
CA ASN A 193 10.62 3.38 5.03
C ASN A 193 11.66 2.48 5.71
N SER A 194 11.37 1.17 5.78
CA SER A 194 12.29 0.17 6.29
C SER A 194 13.47 -0.11 5.33
N ASP A 195 14.57 -0.65 5.86
CA ASP A 195 15.69 -1.12 5.03
C ASP A 195 15.25 -2.25 4.07
N VAL A 196 14.27 -3.06 4.48
CA VAL A 196 13.64 -4.10 3.64
C VAL A 196 12.92 -3.47 2.45
N MET A 197 12.08 -2.47 2.68
CA MET A 197 11.34 -1.79 1.62
C MET A 197 12.26 -1.09 0.62
N ARG A 198 13.29 -0.38 1.13
CA ARG A 198 14.30 0.25 0.28
C ARG A 198 15.00 -0.78 -0.60
N THR A 199 15.43 -1.91 -0.03
CA THR A 199 16.06 -2.98 -0.78
C THR A 199 15.16 -3.53 -1.89
N ARG A 200 13.87 -3.70 -1.61
CA ARG A 200 12.87 -4.14 -2.61
C ARG A 200 12.76 -3.15 -3.76
N PHE A 201 12.68 -1.86 -3.46
CA PHE A 201 12.54 -0.80 -4.46
C PHE A 201 13.77 -0.69 -5.36
N HIS A 202 14.97 -0.73 -4.77
CA HIS A 202 16.22 -0.80 -5.52
C HIS A 202 16.24 -2.01 -6.48
N ARG A 203 15.84 -3.20 -6.01
CA ARG A 203 15.77 -4.39 -6.86
C ARG A 203 14.77 -4.27 -7.99
N MET A 204 13.60 -3.68 -7.75
CA MET A 204 12.63 -3.41 -8.81
C MET A 204 13.21 -2.44 -9.86
N ALA A 205 13.87 -1.37 -9.42
CA ALA A 205 14.55 -0.42 -10.30
C ALA A 205 15.70 -1.06 -11.08
N ASP A 206 16.57 -1.85 -10.41
CA ASP A 206 17.67 -2.57 -11.05
C ASP A 206 17.19 -3.59 -12.12
N ASN A 207 15.96 -4.07 -11.98
CA ASN A 207 15.31 -4.96 -12.96
C ASN A 207 14.52 -4.20 -14.03
N GLY A 208 14.51 -2.87 -14.02
CA GLY A 208 14.02 -2.04 -15.11
C GLY A 208 12.73 -1.27 -14.85
N ALA A 209 12.25 -1.19 -13.59
CA ALA A 209 11.17 -0.26 -13.27
C ALA A 209 11.70 1.18 -13.38
N ASP A 210 10.95 2.04 -14.10
CA ASP A 210 11.27 3.48 -14.22
C ASP A 210 10.72 4.27 -13.04
N VAL A 211 9.59 3.81 -12.48
CA VAL A 211 8.94 4.40 -11.30
C VAL A 211 8.46 3.30 -10.37
N VAL A 212 8.72 3.43 -9.06
CA VAL A 212 8.18 2.56 -8.02
C VAL A 212 7.53 3.40 -6.94
N ILE A 213 6.26 3.14 -6.63
CA ILE A 213 5.48 3.92 -5.66
C ILE A 213 4.92 2.98 -4.60
N SER A 214 5.08 3.33 -3.31
CA SER A 214 4.39 2.66 -2.22
C SER A 214 3.07 3.32 -1.87
N GLN A 215 2.09 2.48 -1.62
CA GLN A 215 0.79 2.77 -1.00
C GLN A 215 0.64 1.85 0.22
N HIS A 216 -0.35 2.04 1.10
CA HIS A 216 -0.54 1.27 2.35
C HIS A 216 -0.01 1.95 3.62
N THR A 217 1.11 2.65 3.57
CA THR A 217 1.68 3.27 4.79
C THR A 217 0.76 4.32 5.41
N HIS A 218 -0.21 4.84 4.66
CA HIS A 218 -1.13 5.94 5.03
C HIS A 218 -0.40 7.22 5.47
N ALA A 219 0.88 7.33 5.18
CA ALA A 219 1.73 8.47 5.48
C ALA A 219 2.54 8.88 4.24
N ILE A 220 2.84 10.17 4.14
CA ILE A 220 3.78 10.66 3.11
C ILE A 220 5.19 10.28 3.55
N GLY A 221 5.85 9.45 2.76
CA GLY A 221 7.22 8.98 3.00
C GLY A 221 8.27 9.95 2.47
N GLU A 222 9.30 9.40 1.86
CA GLU A 222 10.39 10.11 1.17
C GLU A 222 10.46 9.69 -0.30
N GLU A 223 11.18 10.46 -1.13
CA GLU A 223 11.51 10.09 -2.51
C GLU A 223 13.01 9.83 -2.67
N GLU A 224 13.35 9.09 -3.70
CA GLU A 224 14.71 8.81 -4.11
C GLU A 224 14.83 8.73 -5.63
N HIS A 225 15.94 9.25 -6.17
CA HIS A 225 16.35 9.02 -7.55
C HIS A 225 17.47 7.98 -7.57
N TYR A 226 17.17 6.77 -8.03
CA TYR A 226 18.07 5.63 -8.00
C TYR A 226 18.22 5.01 -9.39
N ASN A 227 19.45 4.97 -9.92
CA ASN A 227 19.78 4.38 -11.22
C ASN A 227 18.89 4.84 -12.39
N GLY A 228 18.43 6.10 -12.36
CA GLY A 228 17.52 6.67 -13.36
C GLY A 228 16.03 6.43 -13.09
N ALA A 229 15.69 5.62 -12.09
CA ALA A 229 14.32 5.44 -11.63
C ALA A 229 13.93 6.50 -10.57
N TYR A 230 12.62 6.76 -10.48
CA TYR A 230 12.01 7.53 -9.38
C TYR A 230 11.31 6.58 -8.41
N LEU A 231 11.66 6.68 -7.13
CA LEU A 231 11.14 5.85 -6.05
C LEU A 231 10.39 6.75 -5.05
N LEU A 232 9.12 6.42 -4.74
CA LEU A 232 8.31 7.12 -3.74
C LEU A 232 7.88 6.13 -2.66
N TYR A 233 8.40 6.27 -1.46
CA TYR A 233 8.26 5.30 -0.38
C TYR A 233 7.02 5.45 0.49
N GLY A 234 6.11 6.33 0.15
CA GLY A 234 4.83 6.49 0.82
C GLY A 234 4.04 7.60 0.18
N GLN A 235 2.88 7.26 -0.41
CA GLN A 235 2.02 8.23 -1.07
C GLN A 235 0.99 8.84 -0.11
N GLY A 236 0.74 8.19 1.05
CA GLY A 236 -0.36 8.58 1.92
C GLY A 236 -1.73 8.26 1.31
N ASN A 237 -2.79 8.70 1.98
CA ASN A 237 -4.16 8.48 1.52
C ASN A 237 -4.55 9.50 0.43
N PHE A 238 -5.33 9.04 -0.55
CA PHE A 238 -6.08 9.95 -1.40
C PHE A 238 -7.43 10.28 -0.76
N CYS A 239 -8.38 9.36 -0.77
CA CYS A 239 -9.68 9.54 -0.10
C CYS A 239 -10.08 8.25 0.63
N PHE A 240 -9.51 8.07 1.82
CA PHE A 240 -9.68 6.87 2.62
C PHE A 240 -9.92 7.22 4.10
N HIS A 241 -11.20 7.30 4.51
CA HIS A 241 -11.63 7.78 5.81
C HIS A 241 -11.92 6.63 6.79
N PHE A 242 -11.07 5.62 6.82
CA PHE A 242 -11.29 4.41 7.64
C PHE A 242 -11.21 4.65 9.17
N ARG A 243 -10.67 5.79 9.59
CA ARG A 243 -10.64 6.23 11.00
C ARG A 243 -11.33 7.58 11.17
N THR A 244 -12.12 7.70 12.24
CA THR A 244 -12.73 8.96 12.66
C THR A 244 -11.74 9.89 13.31
N GLU A 245 -10.79 9.35 14.08
CA GLU A 245 -9.68 10.10 14.65
C GLU A 245 -8.62 10.35 13.57
N VAL A 246 -8.32 11.62 13.35
CA VAL A 246 -7.33 12.05 12.34
C VAL A 246 -6.00 12.28 13.04
N THR A 247 -5.09 11.35 12.90
CA THR A 247 -3.69 11.55 13.29
C THR A 247 -2.96 12.37 12.22
N PRO A 248 -1.84 13.06 12.53
CA PRO A 248 -1.16 13.92 11.56
C PRO A 248 -0.87 13.25 10.21
N HIS A 249 -0.42 11.99 10.20
CA HIS A 249 -0.13 11.25 8.97
C HIS A 249 -1.38 10.92 8.14
N LEU A 250 -2.59 10.91 8.73
CA LEU A 250 -3.85 10.69 8.02
C LEU A 250 -4.47 11.99 7.48
N ALA A 251 -3.89 13.14 7.83
CA ALA A 251 -4.41 14.46 7.44
C ALA A 251 -4.01 14.88 6.03
N GLU A 252 -3.05 14.21 5.43
CA GLU A 252 -2.45 14.57 4.17
C GLU A 252 -2.10 13.35 3.31
N GLY A 253 -1.89 13.59 2.02
CA GLY A 253 -1.43 12.60 1.06
C GLY A 253 -0.83 13.27 -0.17
N LEU A 254 -0.37 12.48 -1.11
CA LEU A 254 0.18 12.92 -2.39
C LEU A 254 -0.64 12.35 -3.55
N VAL A 255 -0.82 13.18 -4.57
CA VAL A 255 -1.12 12.74 -5.93
C VAL A 255 0.14 12.94 -6.74
N LEU A 256 0.63 11.91 -7.40
CA LEU A 256 1.83 12.00 -8.22
C LEU A 256 1.45 12.25 -9.68
N GLU A 257 1.94 13.35 -10.25
CA GLU A 257 1.90 13.63 -11.67
C GLU A 257 3.18 13.09 -12.32
N LEU A 258 3.05 12.22 -13.32
CA LEU A 258 4.15 11.82 -14.19
C LEU A 258 3.91 12.43 -15.56
N LEU A 259 4.94 13.12 -16.08
CA LEU A 259 4.96 13.60 -17.45
C LEU A 259 6.04 12.84 -18.23
N ILE A 260 5.61 11.99 -19.17
CA ILE A 260 6.49 11.14 -19.98
C ILE A 260 6.67 11.82 -21.33
N SER A 261 7.91 12.10 -21.72
CA SER A 261 8.29 12.75 -22.97
C SER A 261 9.32 11.93 -23.75
N ASP A 262 9.80 12.43 -24.89
CA ASP A 262 10.86 11.79 -25.67
C ASP A 262 12.23 11.88 -24.98
N ASP A 263 12.43 12.90 -24.14
CA ASP A 263 13.69 13.16 -23.45
C ASP A 263 13.76 12.46 -22.07
N GLY A 264 12.72 11.72 -21.68
CA GLY A 264 12.62 11.04 -20.38
C GLY A 264 11.29 11.31 -19.67
N PHE A 265 11.32 11.41 -18.35
CA PHE A 265 10.13 11.71 -17.57
C PHE A 265 10.43 12.66 -16.41
N SER A 266 9.37 13.31 -15.91
CA SER A 266 9.40 14.03 -14.63
C SER A 266 8.29 13.53 -13.73
N ALA A 267 8.55 13.55 -12.41
CA ALA A 267 7.62 13.21 -11.36
C ALA A 267 7.39 14.44 -10.48
N THR A 268 6.13 14.83 -10.31
CA THR A 268 5.77 16.00 -9.51
C THR A 268 4.75 15.58 -8.45
N PRO A 269 5.11 15.57 -7.15
CA PRO A 269 4.17 15.33 -6.08
C PRO A 269 3.29 16.55 -5.84
N HIS A 270 1.98 16.36 -5.79
CA HIS A 270 0.98 17.34 -5.40
C HIS A 270 0.40 16.96 -4.05
N ARG A 271 0.60 17.83 -3.05
CA ARG A 271 0.04 17.61 -1.71
C ARG A 271 -1.46 17.85 -1.71
N ILE A 272 -2.16 16.96 -1.04
CA ILE A 272 -3.60 17.05 -0.79
C ILE A 272 -3.87 16.98 0.71
N LEU A 273 -4.93 17.65 1.13
CA LEU A 273 -5.36 17.70 2.52
C LEU A 273 -6.71 17.00 2.69
N ARG A 274 -6.81 16.15 3.70
CA ARG A 274 -8.05 15.50 4.08
C ARG A 274 -9.07 16.52 4.60
N THR A 275 -10.31 16.38 4.17
CA THR A 275 -11.47 17.08 4.72
C THR A 275 -12.35 16.09 5.50
N ASP A 276 -13.50 16.55 6.03
CA ASP A 276 -14.44 15.66 6.74
C ASP A 276 -15.00 14.55 5.86
N LYS A 277 -15.13 14.76 4.55
CA LYS A 277 -15.79 13.83 3.61
C LYS A 277 -14.95 13.46 2.39
N GLY A 278 -13.85 14.14 2.15
CA GLY A 278 -13.02 13.94 0.96
C GLY A 278 -11.59 14.42 1.17
N CYS A 279 -11.00 14.92 0.11
CA CYS A 279 -9.69 15.58 0.15
C CYS A 279 -9.66 16.73 -0.86
N ILE A 280 -8.84 17.73 -0.61
CA ILE A 280 -8.71 18.89 -1.50
C ILE A 280 -7.23 19.11 -1.83
N TYR A 281 -6.99 19.78 -2.95
CA TYR A 281 -5.67 20.26 -3.32
C TYR A 281 -5.17 21.25 -2.26
N ASP A 282 -3.93 21.07 -1.79
CA ASP A 282 -3.29 22.04 -0.91
C ASP A 282 -2.74 23.19 -1.74
N ASP A 283 -3.33 24.37 -1.62
CA ASP A 283 -2.92 25.55 -2.39
C ASP A 283 -1.51 26.03 -2.04
N GLU A 284 -1.06 25.78 -0.83
CA GLU A 284 0.25 26.18 -0.36
C GLU A 284 1.35 25.20 -0.81
N GLN A 285 0.99 23.95 -1.13
CA GLN A 285 1.92 22.87 -1.51
C GLN A 285 3.12 22.79 -0.56
N GLU A 286 2.83 22.77 0.76
CA GLU A 286 3.86 22.70 1.79
C GLU A 286 4.49 21.31 1.83
N LEU A 287 5.57 21.12 1.08
CA LEU A 287 6.31 19.86 0.93
C LEU A 287 7.68 19.87 1.62
N SER A 288 7.97 20.90 2.44
CA SER A 288 9.28 21.04 3.08
C SER A 288 9.65 19.80 3.91
N ALA A 289 8.73 19.26 4.70
CA ALA A 289 8.97 18.06 5.51
C ALA A 289 9.24 16.81 4.65
N PHE A 290 8.57 16.67 3.51
CA PHE A 290 8.81 15.62 2.54
C PHE A 290 10.22 15.70 1.96
N TYR A 291 10.62 16.88 1.47
CA TYR A 291 11.97 17.06 0.90
C TYR A 291 13.08 16.97 1.96
N GLU A 292 12.84 17.37 3.21
CA GLU A 292 13.83 17.18 4.28
C GLU A 292 14.05 15.70 4.60
N ARG A 293 12.98 14.87 4.62
CA ARG A 293 13.10 13.40 4.76
C ARG A 293 13.89 12.80 3.60
N SER A 294 13.60 13.22 2.37
CA SER A 294 14.32 12.74 1.17
C SER A 294 15.81 13.08 1.23
N LYS A 295 16.17 14.26 1.71
CA LYS A 295 17.59 14.63 1.93
C LYS A 295 18.28 13.75 3.00
N ILE A 296 17.57 13.39 4.08
CA ILE A 296 18.10 12.46 5.09
C ILE A 296 18.33 11.11 4.44
N HIS A 297 17.40 10.65 3.62
CA HIS A 297 17.51 9.40 2.88
C HIS A 297 18.72 9.40 1.93
N ASP A 298 18.94 10.46 1.15
CA ASP A 298 20.11 10.60 0.27
C ASP A 298 21.44 10.55 1.05
N ARG A 299 21.51 11.20 2.21
CA ARG A 299 22.67 11.15 3.10
C ARG A 299 22.91 9.75 3.67
N LEU A 300 21.83 8.99 3.99
CA LEU A 300 21.93 7.59 4.40
C LEU A 300 22.61 6.73 3.35
N LEU A 301 22.20 6.88 2.09
CA LEU A 301 22.80 6.15 0.97
C LEU A 301 24.28 6.52 0.78
N GLY A 302 24.64 7.76 1.09
CA GLY A 302 26.04 8.22 1.12
C GLY A 302 26.87 7.72 2.30
N GLY A 303 26.30 6.96 3.23
CA GLY A 303 26.98 6.42 4.41
C GLY A 303 27.16 7.43 5.55
N ASP A 304 26.36 8.47 5.61
CA ASP A 304 26.38 9.50 6.66
C ASP A 304 25.85 8.95 7.99
N SER A 305 26.70 8.89 9.02
CA SER A 305 26.35 8.36 10.33
C SER A 305 25.33 9.20 11.09
N GLU A 306 25.34 10.52 10.95
CA GLU A 306 24.37 11.40 11.59
C GLU A 306 22.97 11.22 10.97
N ALA A 307 22.92 11.06 9.64
CA ALA A 307 21.69 10.74 8.95
C ALA A 307 21.16 9.35 9.37
N ARG A 308 22.04 8.37 9.61
CA ARG A 308 21.67 7.06 10.14
C ARG A 308 21.05 7.19 11.54
N GLU A 309 21.68 7.91 12.45
CA GLU A 309 21.15 8.14 13.80
C GLU A 309 19.79 8.87 13.77
N GLU A 310 19.62 9.87 12.89
CA GLU A 310 18.35 10.56 12.72
C GLU A 310 17.25 9.64 12.19
N PHE A 311 17.55 8.86 11.15
CA PHE A 311 16.65 7.85 10.61
C PHE A 311 16.21 6.85 11.68
N GLU A 312 17.18 6.25 12.40
CA GLU A 312 16.94 5.28 13.45
C GLU A 312 15.99 5.86 14.54
N ARG A 313 16.22 7.10 14.92
CA ARG A 313 15.41 7.81 15.92
C ARG A 313 13.99 8.09 15.41
N GLN A 314 13.81 8.47 14.15
CA GLN A 314 12.50 8.78 13.56
C GLN A 314 11.71 7.49 13.31
N PHE A 315 12.31 6.53 12.61
CA PHE A 315 11.71 5.23 12.32
C PHE A 315 11.32 4.49 13.61
N GLY A 316 12.19 4.48 14.61
CA GLY A 316 11.89 3.89 15.92
C GLY A 316 10.70 4.51 16.61
N ARG A 317 10.53 5.85 16.54
CA ARG A 317 9.32 6.53 17.09
C ARG A 317 8.05 6.10 16.35
N ASP A 318 8.09 6.10 15.03
CA ASP A 318 6.94 5.74 14.20
C ASP A 318 6.53 4.28 14.43
N CYS A 319 7.49 3.39 14.68
CA CYS A 319 7.27 1.96 14.91
C CYS A 319 6.84 1.62 16.36
N THR A 320 6.83 2.56 17.31
CA THR A 320 6.57 2.28 18.74
C THR A 320 5.24 1.55 18.98
N LYS A 321 4.18 1.89 18.23
CA LYS A 321 2.87 1.22 18.35
C LYS A 321 2.96 -0.26 17.98
N TRP A 322 3.73 -0.59 16.95
CA TRP A 322 3.93 -1.96 16.48
C TRP A 322 4.80 -2.77 17.40
N ALA A 323 5.81 -2.12 18.03
CA ALA A 323 6.59 -2.69 19.11
C ALA A 323 5.71 -3.18 20.25
N THR A 324 4.82 -2.30 20.72
CA THR A 324 3.88 -2.64 21.80
C THR A 324 2.96 -3.79 21.38
N ALA A 325 2.43 -3.77 20.16
CA ALA A 325 1.60 -4.84 19.63
C ALA A 325 2.36 -6.18 19.56
N PHE A 326 3.60 -6.17 19.06
CA PHE A 326 4.47 -7.35 19.01
C PHE A 326 4.58 -8.03 20.38
N PHE A 327 4.99 -7.29 21.41
CA PHE A 327 5.12 -7.88 22.76
C PHE A 327 3.79 -8.38 23.33
N PHE A 328 2.69 -7.65 23.12
CA PHE A 328 1.37 -8.09 23.55
C PHE A 328 0.96 -9.41 22.90
N LEU A 329 1.17 -9.54 21.59
CA LEU A 329 0.81 -10.73 20.83
C LEU A 329 1.62 -11.96 21.23
N PHE A 330 2.94 -11.80 21.40
CA PHE A 330 3.83 -12.91 21.71
C PHE A 330 3.91 -13.28 23.20
N ARG A 331 3.37 -12.43 24.09
CA ARG A 331 3.38 -12.69 25.54
C ARG A 331 2.62 -13.96 25.94
N GLY A 332 1.48 -14.25 25.26
CA GLY A 332 0.56 -15.29 25.70
C GLY A 332 -0.15 -14.93 27.02
N THR A 333 -1.21 -15.65 27.33
CA THR A 333 -2.01 -15.44 28.57
C THR A 333 -1.59 -16.35 29.71
N ASN A 334 -0.83 -17.41 29.42
CA ASN A 334 -0.45 -18.41 30.42
C ASN A 334 0.88 -19.08 30.04
N PRO A 335 2.06 -18.46 30.39
CA PRO A 335 3.35 -19.00 30.04
C PRO A 335 3.58 -20.35 30.73
N LEU A 336 3.92 -21.37 29.97
CA LEU A 336 4.28 -22.70 30.48
C LEU A 336 5.64 -22.66 31.15
N ASP A 337 5.69 -23.23 32.35
CA ASP A 337 6.94 -23.61 33.00
C ASP A 337 7.75 -24.56 32.08
N ALA A 338 9.06 -24.30 31.97
CA ALA A 338 9.97 -25.07 31.12
C ALA A 338 9.99 -26.58 31.47
N GLU A 339 9.76 -26.94 32.71
CA GLU A 339 9.68 -28.33 33.16
C GLU A 339 8.39 -29.02 32.63
N LYS A 340 7.24 -28.36 32.72
CA LYS A 340 5.98 -28.91 32.22
C LYS A 340 5.99 -29.11 30.69
N ARG A 341 6.74 -28.29 29.93
CA ARG A 341 6.87 -28.48 28.49
C ARG A 341 7.47 -29.82 28.11
N LYS A 342 8.39 -30.34 28.90
CA LYS A 342 9.06 -31.62 28.64
C LYS A 342 8.15 -32.84 28.83
N GLU A 343 7.07 -32.66 29.57
CA GLU A 343 6.15 -33.72 29.94
C GLU A 343 4.96 -33.89 28.97
N LEU A 344 4.70 -32.86 28.12
CA LEU A 344 3.56 -32.85 27.20
C LEU A 344 3.88 -33.60 25.89
N ASN A 345 3.00 -34.45 25.46
CA ASN A 345 3.00 -34.97 24.10
C ASN A 345 2.51 -33.88 23.12
N PRO A 346 2.69 -34.05 21.79
CA PRO A 346 2.32 -33.03 20.79
C PRO A 346 0.85 -32.58 20.83
N ALA A 347 -0.08 -33.51 21.14
CA ALA A 347 -1.51 -33.18 21.21
C ALA A 347 -1.84 -32.34 22.45
N GLU A 348 -1.29 -32.73 23.60
CA GLU A 348 -1.40 -31.96 24.84
C GLU A 348 -0.77 -30.57 24.73
N TYR A 349 0.37 -30.47 24.05
CA TYR A 349 1.03 -29.18 23.79
C TYR A 349 0.17 -28.28 22.91
N LEU A 350 -0.46 -28.84 21.85
CA LEU A 350 -1.38 -28.06 21.01
C LEU A 350 -2.59 -27.56 21.80
N GLU A 351 -3.20 -28.40 22.64
CA GLU A 351 -4.32 -28.00 23.49
C GLU A 351 -3.92 -26.92 24.52
N TYR A 352 -2.71 -27.01 25.01
CA TYR A 352 -2.15 -25.97 25.88
C TYR A 352 -2.00 -24.64 25.12
N LEU A 353 -1.43 -24.63 23.91
CA LEU A 353 -1.28 -23.42 23.09
C LEU A 353 -2.62 -22.77 22.77
N LYS A 354 -3.66 -23.56 22.42
CA LYS A 354 -5.01 -23.05 22.19
C LYS A 354 -5.61 -22.34 23.42
N LYS A 355 -5.21 -22.72 24.63
CA LYS A 355 -5.65 -22.08 25.88
C LYS A 355 -4.78 -20.87 26.29
N SER A 356 -3.56 -20.81 25.75
CA SER A 356 -2.57 -19.77 26.11
C SER A 356 -2.67 -18.52 25.24
N TYR A 357 -3.29 -18.61 24.06
CA TYR A 357 -3.44 -17.53 23.11
C TYR A 357 -4.89 -17.36 22.68
N THR A 358 -5.34 -16.13 22.59
CA THR A 358 -6.62 -15.81 21.95
C THR A 358 -6.47 -15.97 20.43
N ARG A 359 -7.60 -16.08 19.73
CA ARG A 359 -7.58 -16.16 18.26
C ARG A 359 -6.97 -14.90 17.65
N ASP A 360 -7.30 -13.72 18.17
CA ASP A 360 -6.73 -12.45 17.70
C ASP A 360 -5.21 -12.37 17.90
N GLN A 361 -4.70 -12.89 19.03
CA GLN A 361 -3.25 -12.99 19.24
C GLN A 361 -2.59 -13.89 18.20
N LEU A 362 -3.19 -15.04 17.87
CA LEU A 362 -2.66 -15.96 16.85
C LEU A 362 -2.67 -15.33 15.46
N LEU A 363 -3.75 -14.64 15.07
CA LEU A 363 -3.83 -13.91 13.81
C LEU A 363 -2.79 -12.78 13.73
N GLY A 364 -2.62 -12.01 14.81
CA GLY A 364 -1.60 -10.98 14.87
C GLY A 364 -0.17 -11.53 14.82
N MET A 365 0.10 -12.64 15.52
CA MET A 365 1.39 -13.34 15.41
C MET A 365 1.64 -13.81 13.97
N GLN A 366 0.63 -14.34 13.31
CA GLN A 366 0.71 -14.76 11.91
C GLN A 366 1.06 -13.58 10.99
N MET A 367 0.44 -12.40 11.20
CA MET A 367 0.77 -11.18 10.48
C MET A 367 2.26 -10.82 10.65
N PHE A 368 2.76 -10.76 11.90
CA PHE A 368 4.18 -10.45 12.15
C PHE A 368 5.14 -11.48 11.54
N LEU A 369 4.78 -12.76 11.52
CA LEU A 369 5.63 -13.82 10.97
C LEU A 369 5.62 -13.89 9.44
N HIS A 370 4.52 -13.52 8.81
CA HIS A 370 4.38 -13.59 7.36
C HIS A 370 4.86 -12.32 6.64
N ASN A 371 4.87 -11.20 7.32
CA ASN A 371 5.26 -9.92 6.76
C ASN A 371 6.70 -9.58 7.12
N GLU A 372 7.57 -9.45 6.13
CA GLU A 372 9.00 -9.23 6.34
C GLU A 372 9.31 -7.89 7.00
N GLU A 373 8.51 -6.86 6.73
CA GLU A 373 8.69 -5.54 7.31
C GLU A 373 8.31 -5.50 8.79
N PHE A 374 7.22 -6.16 9.17
CA PHE A 374 6.89 -6.36 10.58
C PHE A 374 7.90 -7.24 11.32
N ASN A 375 8.50 -8.22 10.64
CA ASN A 375 9.62 -8.99 11.17
C ASN A 375 10.83 -8.10 11.45
N GLU A 376 11.15 -7.15 10.58
CA GLU A 376 12.25 -6.19 10.78
C GLU A 376 12.01 -5.38 12.06
N VAL A 377 10.79 -4.84 12.24
CA VAL A 377 10.41 -4.11 13.48
C VAL A 377 10.59 -4.99 14.72
N GLY A 378 10.10 -6.22 14.69
CA GLY A 378 10.22 -7.16 15.81
C GLY A 378 11.67 -7.47 16.14
N ASN A 379 12.50 -7.76 15.14
CA ASN A 379 13.93 -8.06 15.32
C ASN A 379 14.70 -6.87 15.87
N ARG A 380 14.42 -5.66 15.40
CA ARG A 380 15.03 -4.43 15.88
C ARG A 380 14.76 -4.21 17.36
N ILE A 381 13.49 -4.31 17.78
CA ILE A 381 13.11 -4.17 19.20
C ILE A 381 13.83 -5.18 20.08
N ILE A 382 13.93 -6.44 19.62
CA ILE A 382 14.65 -7.49 20.35
C ILE A 382 16.13 -7.11 20.46
N SER A 383 16.75 -6.59 19.42
CA SER A 383 18.14 -6.15 19.42
C SER A 383 18.39 -5.01 20.39
N ASP A 384 17.55 -3.98 20.37
CA ASP A 384 17.65 -2.82 21.27
C ASP A 384 17.58 -3.28 22.75
N LEU A 385 16.65 -4.17 23.08
CA LEU A 385 16.52 -4.72 24.44
C LEU A 385 17.74 -5.57 24.86
N LEU A 386 18.32 -6.34 23.93
CA LEU A 386 19.50 -7.12 24.24
C LEU A 386 20.73 -6.23 24.49
N ASP A 387 20.83 -5.09 23.81
CA ASP A 387 21.93 -4.15 24.01
C ASP A 387 21.80 -3.37 25.31
N GLU A 388 20.59 -3.01 25.76
CA GLU A 388 20.34 -2.38 27.05
C GLU A 388 20.58 -3.33 28.25
N THR A 389 20.60 -4.64 28.03
CA THR A 389 20.80 -5.65 29.08
C THR A 389 22.25 -6.09 29.23
N LYS A 390 23.19 -5.55 28.45
CA LYS A 390 24.65 -5.73 28.60
C LYS A 390 25.23 -4.74 29.60
#